data_ca2c92a0c5a8e03c84d52b44fa7a5c7a
#
_entry.id   ca2c92a0c5a8e03c84d52b44fa7a5c7a
#
_cell.length_a   1.000
_cell.length_b   1.000
_cell.length_c   1.000
_cell.angle_alpha   90.00
_cell.angle_beta   90.00
_cell.angle_gamma   90.00
#
_symmetry.space_group_name_H-M   'P 1'
#
loop_
_entity.id
_entity.type
_entity.pdbx_description
1 polymer ?
#
loop_
_entity_poly.entity_id
_entity_poly.type
_entity_poly.pdbx_seq_one_letter_code
_entity_poly.pdbx_strand_id
1 'polypeptide(L)'
;MLYNKDQIKAVIPHRDPFLLIDGIEEYTPKESVAAIKRVTGEEDFFRGHFPGYKVMPGVLILEALAQAGAFIVLSMDEYKGKIAFFAGADEVKWRKQVRPGDTLRLCVKVEKFKLGMGVADAAAYVGEEIACTAKIKFAVQK
;
A
#
# COMPACT_ATOMS: atom_id res chain seq x y z
N MET A 1 3.54 8.16 -14.94
CA MET A 1 3.02 7.03 -14.16
C MET A 1 3.26 5.75 -14.92
N LEU A 2 3.83 4.75 -14.27
CA LEU A 2 4.20 3.47 -14.91
C LEU A 2 3.01 2.56 -15.13
N TYR A 3 2.13 2.43 -14.13
CA TYR A 3 0.91 1.63 -14.22
C TYR A 3 -0.27 2.39 -13.66
N ASN A 4 -1.41 2.27 -14.32
CA ASN A 4 -2.66 2.89 -13.87
C ASN A 4 -3.46 1.91 -13.00
N LYS A 5 -4.62 2.36 -12.52
CA LYS A 5 -5.47 1.57 -11.61
C LYS A 5 -5.97 0.27 -12.24
N ASP A 6 -6.31 0.27 -13.53
CA ASP A 6 -6.77 -0.94 -14.21
C ASP A 6 -5.64 -1.96 -14.31
N GLN A 7 -4.42 -1.52 -14.55
CA GLN A 7 -3.26 -2.40 -14.59
C GLN A 7 -2.93 -2.96 -13.21
N ILE A 8 -3.15 -2.18 -12.15
CA ILE A 8 -3.00 -2.64 -10.77
C ILE A 8 -4.02 -3.74 -10.48
N LYS A 9 -5.28 -3.55 -10.90
CA LYS A 9 -6.34 -4.56 -10.72
C LYS A 9 -6.05 -5.87 -11.43
N ALA A 10 -5.25 -5.83 -12.48
CA ALA A 10 -4.84 -7.03 -13.19
C ALA A 10 -3.83 -7.86 -12.38
N VAL A 11 -3.21 -7.28 -11.36
CA VAL A 11 -2.17 -7.92 -10.55
C VAL A 11 -2.68 -8.28 -9.16
N ILE A 12 -3.32 -7.32 -8.46
CA ILE A 12 -3.81 -7.56 -7.10
C ILE A 12 -5.32 -7.76 -7.09
N PRO A 13 -5.86 -8.60 -6.18
CA PRO A 13 -7.30 -8.91 -6.16
C PRO A 13 -8.17 -7.84 -5.50
N HIS A 14 -7.57 -6.85 -4.85
CA HIS A 14 -8.30 -5.78 -4.17
C HIS A 14 -9.18 -5.00 -5.13
N ARG A 15 -10.37 -4.59 -4.68
CA ARG A 15 -11.33 -3.82 -5.49
C ARG A 15 -11.92 -2.68 -4.66
N ASP A 16 -12.45 -1.68 -5.34
CA ASP A 16 -13.14 -0.58 -4.69
C ASP A 16 -14.30 -1.11 -3.83
N PRO A 17 -14.54 -0.55 -2.65
CA PRO A 17 -13.89 0.64 -2.09
C PRO A 17 -12.60 0.36 -1.32
N PHE A 18 -12.12 -0.87 -1.27
CA PHE A 18 -10.95 -1.24 -0.47
C PHE A 18 -9.62 -1.12 -1.22
N LEU A 19 -9.64 -0.93 -2.52
CA LEU A 19 -8.43 -0.68 -3.30
C LEU A 19 -7.94 0.74 -3.01
N LEU A 20 -6.79 0.85 -2.36
CA LEU A 20 -6.28 2.14 -1.85
C LEU A 20 -5.14 2.74 -2.67
N ILE A 21 -4.66 2.06 -3.72
CA ILE A 21 -3.59 2.61 -4.56
C ILE A 21 -4.15 3.01 -5.92
N ASP A 22 -3.74 4.19 -6.39
CA ASP A 22 -4.26 4.79 -7.62
C ASP A 22 -3.33 4.61 -8.81
N GLY A 23 -2.05 4.37 -8.57
CA GLY A 23 -1.08 4.20 -9.63
C GLY A 23 0.26 3.72 -9.09
N ILE A 24 1.10 3.23 -10.00
CA ILE A 24 2.48 2.86 -9.70
C ILE A 24 3.38 3.81 -10.46
N GLU A 25 4.30 4.46 -9.77
CA GLU A 25 5.26 5.38 -10.38
C GLU A 25 6.59 4.72 -10.69
N GLU A 26 7.07 3.85 -9.80
CA GLU A 26 8.34 3.17 -9.96
C GLU A 26 8.17 1.71 -9.53
N TYR A 27 8.84 0.82 -10.24
CA TYR A 27 8.76 -0.61 -9.94
C TYR A 27 10.02 -1.31 -10.39
N THR A 28 10.66 -2.02 -9.48
CA THR A 28 11.76 -2.92 -9.77
C THR A 28 11.29 -4.33 -9.44
N PRO A 29 11.15 -5.23 -10.45
CA PRO A 29 10.64 -6.58 -10.22
C PRO A 29 11.32 -7.29 -9.07
N LYS A 30 10.51 -7.91 -8.21
CA LYS A 30 10.94 -8.68 -7.02
C LYS A 30 11.56 -7.82 -5.91
N GLU A 31 11.82 -6.55 -6.13
CA GLU A 31 12.55 -5.72 -5.16
C GLU A 31 11.72 -4.60 -4.53
N SER A 32 11.16 -3.71 -5.33
CA SER A 32 10.58 -2.49 -4.78
C SER A 32 9.51 -1.87 -5.65
N VAL A 33 8.71 -1.01 -5.03
CA VAL A 33 7.66 -0.27 -5.71
C VAL A 33 7.49 1.10 -5.06
N ALA A 34 7.12 2.09 -5.86
CA ALA A 34 6.60 3.35 -5.37
C ALA A 34 5.22 3.54 -5.99
N ALA A 35 4.20 3.45 -5.16
CA ALA A 35 2.81 3.64 -5.57
C ALA A 35 2.30 4.98 -5.08
N ILE A 36 1.16 5.42 -5.61
CA ILE A 36 0.53 6.66 -5.15
C ILE A 36 -0.92 6.42 -4.76
N LYS A 37 -1.37 7.20 -3.78
CA LYS A 37 -2.76 7.32 -3.39
C LYS A 37 -3.08 8.81 -3.30
N ARG A 38 -4.02 9.27 -4.14
CA ARG A 38 -4.52 10.64 -4.04
C ARG A 38 -5.68 10.67 -3.06
N VAL A 39 -5.51 11.40 -1.97
CA VAL A 39 -6.54 11.51 -0.93
C VAL A 39 -7.47 12.65 -1.32
N THR A 40 -8.68 12.32 -1.77
CA THR A 40 -9.61 13.29 -2.35
C THR A 40 -10.57 13.91 -1.33
N GLY A 41 -10.90 13.16 -0.28
CA GLY A 41 -11.94 13.53 0.67
C GLY A 41 -13.27 12.86 0.39
N GLU A 42 -13.38 12.17 -0.76
CA GLU A 42 -14.61 11.45 -1.16
C GLU A 42 -14.56 9.99 -0.75
N GLU A 43 -13.43 9.52 -0.23
CA GLU A 43 -13.29 8.13 0.20
C GLU A 43 -14.29 7.80 1.32
N ASP A 44 -14.86 6.61 1.25
CA ASP A 44 -15.91 6.16 2.15
C ASP A 44 -15.50 6.20 3.63
N PHE A 45 -14.22 5.94 3.93
CA PHE A 45 -13.75 5.92 5.32
C PHE A 45 -13.84 7.29 6.03
N PHE A 46 -13.94 8.39 5.28
CA PHE A 46 -14.08 9.71 5.88
C PHE A 46 -15.46 9.97 6.48
N ARG A 47 -16.45 9.16 6.16
CA ARG A 47 -17.79 9.33 6.72
C ARG A 47 -17.81 9.20 8.24
N GLY A 48 -16.92 8.40 8.79
CA GLY A 48 -16.83 8.21 10.24
C GLY A 48 -15.52 8.65 10.88
N HIS A 49 -14.55 9.12 10.09
CA HIS A 49 -13.20 9.39 10.62
C HIS A 49 -12.64 10.72 10.10
N PHE A 50 -13.11 11.83 10.59
CA PHE A 50 -14.13 12.06 11.61
C PHE A 50 -15.15 13.04 11.08
N PRO A 51 -16.41 13.05 11.56
CA PRO A 51 -17.37 14.09 11.18
C PRO A 51 -16.80 15.48 11.49
N GLY A 52 -16.70 16.33 10.47
CA GLY A 52 -16.17 17.69 10.63
C GLY A 52 -14.65 17.81 10.63
N TYR A 53 -13.93 16.71 10.68
CA TYR A 53 -12.46 16.73 10.60
C TYR A 53 -11.93 15.46 9.91
N LYS A 54 -11.79 15.53 8.60
CA LYS A 54 -11.38 14.36 7.80
C LYS A 54 -9.89 14.10 7.95
N VAL A 55 -9.54 12.92 8.41
CA VAL A 55 -8.17 12.43 8.46
C VAL A 55 -8.17 10.97 8.06
N MET A 56 -7.22 10.58 7.21
CA MET A 56 -7.12 9.19 6.76
C MET A 56 -6.71 8.31 7.93
N PRO A 57 -7.47 7.24 8.23
CA PRO A 57 -7.11 6.33 9.31
C PRO A 57 -5.70 5.78 9.13
N GLY A 58 -4.90 5.83 10.19
CA GLY A 58 -3.52 5.34 10.15
C GLY A 58 -3.43 3.88 9.72
N VAL A 59 -4.37 3.06 10.19
CA VAL A 59 -4.39 1.63 9.81
C VAL A 59 -4.64 1.44 8.31
N LEU A 60 -5.32 2.38 7.65
CA LEU A 60 -5.54 2.31 6.20
C LEU A 60 -4.32 2.82 5.42
N ILE A 61 -3.52 3.69 5.98
CA ILE A 61 -2.23 4.05 5.40
C ILE A 61 -1.35 2.78 5.38
N LEU A 62 -1.34 2.06 6.48
CA LEU A 62 -0.61 0.80 6.60
C LEU A 62 -1.14 -0.23 5.59
N GLU A 63 -2.46 -0.33 5.43
CA GLU A 63 -3.07 -1.22 4.44
C GLU A 63 -2.66 -0.81 3.02
N ALA A 64 -2.63 0.48 2.71
CA ALA A 64 -2.20 0.95 1.39
C ALA A 64 -0.76 0.56 1.09
N LEU A 65 0.12 0.64 2.09
CA LEU A 65 1.51 0.15 1.96
C LEU A 65 1.54 -1.35 1.71
N ALA A 66 0.68 -2.11 2.39
CA ALA A 66 0.60 -3.56 2.19
C ALA A 66 0.11 -3.90 0.77
N GLN A 67 -0.83 -3.14 0.24
CA GLN A 67 -1.30 -3.33 -1.14
C GLN A 67 -0.19 -3.04 -2.16
N ALA A 68 0.60 -2.00 -1.93
CA ALA A 68 1.75 -1.71 -2.77
C ALA A 68 2.75 -2.88 -2.74
N GLY A 69 3.00 -3.44 -1.56
CA GLY A 69 3.85 -4.63 -1.41
C GLY A 69 3.28 -5.85 -2.10
N ALA A 70 1.97 -6.04 -2.04
CA ALA A 70 1.29 -7.14 -2.73
C ALA A 70 1.50 -7.05 -4.24
N PHE A 71 1.55 -5.85 -4.80
CA PHE A 71 1.83 -5.66 -6.22
C PHE A 71 3.18 -6.28 -6.61
N ILE A 72 4.21 -6.12 -5.79
CA ILE A 72 5.53 -6.70 -6.05
C ILE A 72 5.43 -8.22 -6.12
N VAL A 73 4.83 -8.81 -5.10
CA VAL A 73 4.80 -10.27 -4.92
C VAL A 73 3.91 -10.95 -5.96
N LEU A 74 2.72 -10.40 -6.19
CA LEU A 74 1.74 -10.99 -7.11
C LEU A 74 2.07 -10.71 -8.58
N SER A 75 3.08 -9.87 -8.85
CA SER A 75 3.62 -9.70 -10.19
C SER A 75 4.60 -10.82 -10.57
N MET A 76 5.06 -11.61 -9.59
CA MET A 76 5.95 -12.75 -9.85
C MET A 76 5.17 -13.87 -10.51
N ASP A 77 5.77 -14.52 -11.51
CA ASP A 77 5.07 -15.56 -12.29
C ASP A 77 4.48 -16.67 -11.44
N GLU A 78 5.22 -17.13 -10.43
CA GLU A 78 4.79 -18.24 -9.58
C GLU A 78 3.60 -17.87 -8.66
N TYR A 79 3.30 -16.58 -8.50
CA TYR A 79 2.24 -16.13 -7.60
C TYR A 79 1.10 -15.38 -8.29
N LYS A 80 1.11 -15.29 -9.61
CA LYS A 80 0.04 -14.64 -10.37
C LYS A 80 -1.32 -15.26 -10.08
N GLY A 81 -2.31 -14.41 -9.87
CA GLY A 81 -3.68 -14.84 -9.61
C GLY A 81 -3.94 -15.30 -8.19
N LYS A 82 -2.94 -15.29 -7.33
CA LYS A 82 -3.09 -15.68 -5.93
C LYS A 82 -3.45 -14.48 -5.06
N ILE A 83 -3.67 -14.75 -3.77
CA ILE A 83 -3.96 -13.73 -2.77
C ILE A 83 -2.76 -13.62 -1.84
N ALA A 84 -2.33 -12.40 -1.57
CA ALA A 84 -1.32 -12.12 -0.56
C ALA A 84 -2.04 -11.60 0.68
N PHE A 85 -1.81 -12.25 1.81
CA PHE A 85 -2.42 -11.86 3.09
C PHE A 85 -1.45 -11.03 3.90
N PHE A 86 -1.99 -10.00 4.52
CA PHE A 86 -1.25 -9.18 5.47
C PHE A 86 -1.10 -10.00 6.75
N ALA A 87 0.10 -10.50 7.02
CA ALA A 87 0.33 -11.44 8.12
C ALA A 87 0.80 -10.78 9.41
N GLY A 88 1.35 -9.58 9.34
CA GLY A 88 1.79 -8.87 10.52
C GLY A 88 2.48 -7.56 10.17
N ALA A 89 2.70 -6.74 11.20
CA ALA A 89 3.42 -5.49 11.06
C ALA A 89 4.19 -5.21 12.34
N ASP A 90 5.44 -4.76 12.17
CA ASP A 90 6.31 -4.39 13.28
C ASP A 90 6.81 -2.97 13.10
N GLU A 91 7.19 -2.33 14.19
CA GLU A 91 7.81 -1.01 14.20
C GLU A 91 6.97 0.03 13.45
N VAL A 92 5.65 -0.05 13.61
CA VAL A 92 4.73 0.87 12.94
C VAL A 92 4.75 2.21 13.65
N LYS A 93 4.97 3.27 12.89
CA LYS A 93 4.95 4.65 13.42
C LYS A 93 4.22 5.55 12.46
N TRP A 94 3.27 6.33 13.00
CA TRP A 94 2.57 7.38 12.27
C TRP A 94 3.11 8.73 12.73
N ARG A 95 3.66 9.51 11.79
CA ARG A 95 4.37 10.76 12.12
C ARG A 95 3.66 12.01 11.63
N LYS A 96 2.66 11.86 10.77
CA LYS A 96 1.93 12.98 10.17
C LYS A 96 0.52 12.57 9.84
N GLN A 97 -0.44 13.46 10.10
CA GLN A 97 -1.82 13.25 9.67
C GLN A 97 -1.91 13.40 8.16
N VAL A 98 -2.68 12.54 7.52
CA VAL A 98 -2.94 12.57 6.08
C VAL A 98 -4.37 13.02 5.87
N ARG A 99 -4.56 14.08 5.12
CA ARG A 99 -5.85 14.76 4.94
C ARG A 99 -6.21 14.91 3.47
N PRO A 100 -7.49 15.19 3.17
CA PRO A 100 -7.90 15.47 1.79
C PRO A 100 -7.01 16.54 1.14
N GLY A 101 -6.62 16.30 -0.10
CA GLY A 101 -5.69 17.13 -0.84
C GLY A 101 -4.26 16.63 -0.83
N ASP A 102 -3.92 15.72 0.09
CA ASP A 102 -2.60 15.12 0.13
C ASP A 102 -2.49 14.00 -0.90
N THR A 103 -1.28 13.82 -1.43
CA THR A 103 -0.94 12.65 -2.23
C THR A 103 0.07 11.83 -1.47
N LEU A 104 -0.28 10.59 -1.17
CA LEU A 104 0.64 9.65 -0.51
C LEU A 104 1.52 8.97 -1.55
N ARG A 105 2.81 8.98 -1.30
CA ARG A 105 3.76 8.16 -2.04
C ARG A 105 4.11 6.98 -1.16
N LEU A 106 3.82 5.79 -1.66
CA LEU A 106 3.86 4.55 -0.90
C LEU A 106 5.04 3.72 -1.38
N CYS A 107 6.13 3.74 -0.62
CA CYS A 107 7.39 3.10 -1.00
C CYS A 107 7.56 1.81 -0.21
N VAL A 108 7.72 0.70 -0.91
CA VAL A 108 7.89 -0.62 -0.29
C VAL A 108 9.09 -1.30 -0.92
N LYS A 109 9.95 -1.84 -0.08
CA LYS A 109 11.13 -2.59 -0.51
C LYS A 109 11.15 -3.95 0.19
N VAL A 110 11.19 -5.01 -0.60
CA VAL A 110 11.24 -6.37 -0.06
C VAL A 110 12.60 -6.60 0.60
N GLU A 111 12.58 -7.00 1.87
CA GLU A 111 13.78 -7.34 2.63
C GLU A 111 14.10 -8.82 2.48
N LYS A 112 13.09 -9.67 2.67
CA LYS A 112 13.19 -11.12 2.55
C LYS A 112 11.93 -11.68 1.94
N PHE A 113 12.06 -12.65 1.05
CA PHE A 113 10.91 -13.38 0.53
C PHE A 113 11.32 -14.80 0.22
N LYS A 114 10.69 -15.76 0.87
CA LYS A 114 11.02 -17.17 0.72
C LYS A 114 9.79 -18.04 1.00
N LEU A 115 9.52 -18.99 0.12
CA LEU A 115 8.42 -19.95 0.27
C LEU A 115 7.05 -19.28 0.47
N GLY A 116 6.80 -18.20 -0.27
CA GLY A 116 5.53 -17.49 -0.20
C GLY A 116 5.38 -16.58 1.00
N MET A 117 6.39 -16.45 1.85
CA MET A 117 6.37 -15.59 3.04
C MET A 117 7.44 -14.52 2.95
N GLY A 118 7.12 -13.31 3.33
CA GLY A 118 8.07 -12.22 3.21
C GLY A 118 7.92 -11.12 4.22
N VAL A 119 8.98 -10.30 4.27
CA VAL A 119 9.06 -9.08 5.07
C VAL A 119 9.51 -7.95 4.15
N ALA A 120 8.87 -6.80 4.29
CA ALA A 120 9.22 -5.62 3.52
C ALA A 120 9.31 -4.39 4.40
N ASP A 121 10.23 -3.49 4.06
CA ASP A 121 10.29 -2.16 4.65
C ASP A 121 9.36 -1.24 3.89
N ALA A 122 8.53 -0.48 4.62
CA ALA A 122 7.51 0.36 4.02
C ALA A 122 7.54 1.77 4.60
N ALA A 123 7.35 2.76 3.74
CA ALA A 123 7.28 4.15 4.16
C ALA A 123 6.30 4.92 3.26
N ALA A 124 5.41 5.69 3.89
CA ALA A 124 4.47 6.55 3.19
C ALA A 124 4.90 8.01 3.40
N TYR A 125 4.90 8.76 2.31
CA TYR A 125 5.31 10.17 2.30
C TYR A 125 4.21 11.07 1.80
N VAL A 126 4.13 12.28 2.38
CA VAL A 126 3.38 13.39 1.80
C VAL A 126 4.42 14.45 1.43
N GLY A 127 4.67 14.62 0.14
CA GLY A 127 5.83 15.43 -0.28
C GLY A 127 7.11 14.79 0.22
N GLU A 128 7.91 15.54 0.97
CA GLU A 128 9.15 15.05 1.55
C GLU A 128 8.99 14.59 3.00
N GLU A 129 7.79 14.75 3.58
CA GLU A 129 7.55 14.38 4.96
C GLU A 129 7.08 12.93 5.09
N ILE A 130 7.65 12.22 6.05
CA ILE A 130 7.24 10.85 6.36
C ILE A 130 5.92 10.90 7.12
N ALA A 131 4.92 10.18 6.60
CA ALA A 131 3.63 10.04 7.28
C ALA A 131 3.55 8.75 8.09
N CYS A 132 4.14 7.67 7.56
CA CYS A 132 4.08 6.36 8.22
C CYS A 132 5.29 5.53 7.83
N THR A 133 5.84 4.77 8.77
CA THR A 133 6.87 3.75 8.49
C THR A 133 6.48 2.45 9.16
N ALA A 134 6.89 1.32 8.58
CA ALA A 134 6.58 0.01 9.13
C ALA A 134 7.45 -1.08 8.52
N LYS A 135 7.54 -2.21 9.22
CA LYS A 135 7.95 -3.49 8.62
C LYS A 135 6.69 -4.31 8.42
N ILE A 136 6.42 -4.73 7.21
CA ILE A 136 5.20 -5.46 6.85
C ILE A 136 5.56 -6.91 6.57
N LYS A 137 4.80 -7.83 7.17
CA LYS A 137 4.92 -9.26 6.93
C LYS A 137 3.74 -9.71 6.10
N PHE A 138 3.99 -10.55 5.11
CA PHE A 138 2.95 -11.04 4.23
C PHE A 138 3.14 -12.51 3.91
N ALA A 139 2.05 -13.17 3.56
CA ALA A 139 2.05 -14.58 3.17
C ALA A 139 1.17 -14.74 1.94
N VAL A 140 1.68 -15.44 0.93
CA VAL A 140 0.94 -15.70 -0.30
C VAL A 140 0.18 -17.01 -0.16
N GLN A 141 -1.06 -17.02 -0.62
CA GLN A 141 -1.93 -18.19 -0.68
C GLN A 141 -1.20 -19.32 -1.43
N LYS A 142 -1.30 -20.50 -0.91
CA LYS A 142 -0.71 -21.71 -1.52
C LYS A 142 -1.46 -22.17 -2.75
#